data_97e2c211e535f545f0295f74184ab535
#
_entry.id   97e2c211e535f545f0295f74184ab535
#
_cell.length_a   1.000
_cell.length_b   1.000
_cell.length_c   1.000
_cell.angle_alpha   90.00
_cell.angle_beta   90.00
_cell.angle_gamma   90.00
#
_symmetry.space_group_name_H-M   'P 1'
#
loop_
_entity.id
_entity.type
_entity.pdbx_description
1 polymer ?
#
loop_
_entity_poly.entity_id
_entity_poly.type
_entity_poly.pdbx_seq_one_letter_code
_entity_poly.pdbx_strand_id
1 'polypeptide(L)'
;MIDVVYFTKLFGEDNPELKYSIRSICKNLKFRNLVIVGTKPNYIKPDIYLYYNPVGTKYSNVREAIKFLINQDLPITEDFYLFNDDFFVMKPTEEILPFYDGNIFELVGKVIYNFGGFSDYTVKLLQEIRYLKEHDLPINNFEVHMPIKINKTLAREVLFDEEVATFRSTYGNRYYSENCKQRKDCKDVDNFINKQFLSTSNSGFNRKEIGKYIRNKFNERCKYETTQ
;
A
#
# COMPACT_ATOMS: atom_id res chain seq x y z
N MET A 1 -3.98 19.57 3.04
CA MET A 1 -4.46 18.17 2.93
C MET A 1 -3.85 17.57 1.67
N ILE A 2 -3.46 16.31 1.70
CA ILE A 2 -2.86 15.57 0.58
C ILE A 2 -3.85 14.54 0.03
N ASP A 3 -3.60 14.03 -1.17
CA ASP A 3 -4.48 13.07 -1.81
C ASP A 3 -4.23 11.65 -1.29
N VAL A 4 -5.26 10.80 -1.38
CA VAL A 4 -5.15 9.35 -1.17
C VAL A 4 -5.28 8.65 -2.50
N VAL A 5 -4.29 7.82 -2.84
CA VAL A 5 -4.20 7.08 -4.09
C VAL A 5 -4.29 5.58 -3.81
N TYR A 6 -5.25 4.92 -4.44
CA TYR A 6 -5.39 3.47 -4.45
C TYR A 6 -4.92 2.89 -5.77
N PHE A 7 -4.09 1.85 -5.69
CA PHE A 7 -3.84 0.97 -6.84
C PHE A 7 -4.67 -0.29 -6.70
N THR A 8 -5.56 -0.52 -7.66
CA THR A 8 -6.53 -1.61 -7.62
C THR A 8 -6.34 -2.55 -8.79
N LYS A 9 -6.53 -3.85 -8.55
CA LYS A 9 -6.57 -4.88 -9.59
C LYS A 9 -7.98 -5.05 -10.16
N LEU A 10 -8.05 -5.72 -11.31
CA LEU A 10 -9.27 -6.37 -11.79
C LEU A 10 -9.68 -7.49 -10.80
N PHE A 11 -10.72 -7.20 -10.03
CA PHE A 11 -11.44 -8.20 -9.25
C PHE A 11 -12.89 -8.13 -9.73
N GLY A 12 -13.29 -8.89 -10.72
CA GLY A 12 -14.67 -8.95 -11.14
C GLY A 12 -15.47 -7.64 -10.98
N GLU A 13 -16.76 -7.75 -10.61
CA GLU A 13 -17.63 -6.60 -10.43
C GLU A 13 -17.60 -6.01 -8.99
N ASP A 14 -17.05 -6.72 -8.03
CA ASP A 14 -17.01 -6.31 -6.62
C ASP A 14 -15.60 -6.39 -6.03
N ASN A 15 -15.27 -5.40 -5.20
CA ASN A 15 -14.08 -5.38 -4.36
C ASN A 15 -14.49 -4.93 -2.96
N PRO A 16 -14.92 -5.86 -2.09
CA PRO A 16 -15.37 -5.51 -0.76
C PRO A 16 -14.26 -4.93 0.12
N GLU A 17 -13.00 -5.36 -0.04
CA GLU A 17 -11.88 -4.81 0.73
C GLU A 17 -11.71 -3.32 0.40
N LEU A 18 -11.69 -2.94 -0.86
CA LEU A 18 -11.63 -1.53 -1.31
C LEU A 18 -12.77 -0.70 -0.70
N LYS A 19 -14.01 -1.22 -0.72
CA LYS A 19 -15.16 -0.53 -0.14
C LYS A 19 -14.93 -0.16 1.33
N TYR A 20 -14.55 -1.12 2.14
CA TYR A 20 -14.35 -0.90 3.57
C TYR A 20 -13.06 -0.12 3.86
N SER A 21 -12.04 -0.24 3.03
CA SER A 21 -10.84 0.58 3.10
C SER A 21 -11.18 2.06 2.87
N ILE A 22 -11.96 2.39 1.82
CA ILE A 22 -12.42 3.76 1.56
C ILE A 22 -13.28 4.29 2.72
N ARG A 23 -14.19 3.49 3.28
CA ARG A 23 -14.97 3.89 4.46
C ARG A 23 -14.07 4.20 5.65
N SER A 24 -13.00 3.42 5.83
CA SER A 24 -12.06 3.60 6.94
C SER A 24 -11.30 4.93 6.84
N ILE A 25 -10.84 5.30 5.65
CA ILE A 25 -10.17 6.60 5.44
C ILE A 25 -11.15 7.76 5.56
N CYS A 26 -12.37 7.64 5.04
CA CYS A 26 -13.41 8.67 5.18
C CYS A 26 -13.72 8.98 6.65
N LYS A 27 -13.67 7.96 7.52
CA LYS A 27 -13.95 8.12 8.94
C LYS A 27 -12.76 8.63 9.75
N ASN A 28 -11.55 8.22 9.37
CA ASN A 28 -10.38 8.32 10.25
C ASN A 28 -9.19 9.11 9.68
N LEU A 29 -9.24 9.61 8.45
CA LEU A 29 -8.15 10.35 7.83
C LEU A 29 -8.67 11.63 7.16
N LYS A 30 -7.95 12.73 7.32
CA LYS A 30 -8.23 13.97 6.58
C LYS A 30 -7.40 13.96 5.29
N PHE A 31 -8.05 13.98 4.13
CA PHE A 31 -7.42 14.02 2.82
C PHE A 31 -8.17 14.95 1.87
N ARG A 32 -7.55 15.30 0.74
CA ARG A 32 -8.14 16.21 -0.26
C ARG A 32 -9.02 15.45 -1.25
N ASN A 33 -8.42 14.59 -2.07
CA ASN A 33 -9.10 13.80 -3.09
C ASN A 33 -8.87 12.30 -2.87
N LEU A 34 -9.88 11.51 -3.23
CA LEU A 34 -9.77 10.07 -3.45
C LEU A 34 -9.42 9.82 -4.92
N VAL A 35 -8.27 9.21 -5.17
CA VAL A 35 -7.79 8.84 -6.50
C VAL A 35 -7.76 7.32 -6.60
N ILE A 36 -8.31 6.75 -7.67
CA ILE A 36 -8.22 5.32 -7.97
C ILE A 36 -7.52 5.13 -9.31
N VAL A 37 -6.45 4.34 -9.32
CA VAL A 37 -5.70 3.90 -10.49
C VAL A 37 -5.86 2.39 -10.64
N GLY A 38 -6.44 1.95 -11.73
CA GLY A 38 -6.75 0.54 -11.96
C GLY A 38 -8.21 0.32 -12.30
N THR A 39 -8.82 -0.70 -11.71
CA THR A 39 -10.24 -1.00 -11.85
C THR A 39 -10.98 -0.71 -10.56
N LYS A 40 -12.26 -0.39 -10.65
CA LYS A 40 -13.10 -0.12 -9.49
C LYS A 40 -14.50 -0.68 -9.67
N PRO A 41 -15.19 -1.04 -8.59
CA PRO A 41 -16.62 -1.34 -8.62
C PRO A 41 -17.43 -0.13 -9.12
N ASN A 42 -18.55 -0.39 -9.80
CA ASN A 42 -19.39 0.66 -10.37
C ASN A 42 -20.01 1.58 -9.31
N TYR A 43 -20.21 1.06 -8.10
CA TYR A 43 -20.78 1.82 -6.98
C TYR A 43 -19.75 2.73 -6.28
N ILE A 44 -18.46 2.67 -6.61
CA ILE A 44 -17.44 3.59 -6.10
C ILE A 44 -17.21 4.73 -7.08
N LYS A 45 -17.36 5.97 -6.60
CA LYS A 45 -17.11 7.20 -7.36
C LYS A 45 -16.00 8.01 -6.68
N PRO A 46 -14.73 7.84 -7.08
CA PRO A 46 -13.62 8.66 -6.61
C PRO A 46 -13.68 10.07 -7.22
N ASP A 47 -12.93 11.02 -6.64
CA ASP A 47 -12.75 12.35 -7.20
C ASP A 47 -11.97 12.30 -8.52
N ILE A 48 -10.96 11.42 -8.61
CA ILE A 48 -10.15 11.18 -9.81
C ILE A 48 -10.09 9.68 -10.08
N TYR A 49 -10.40 9.28 -11.31
CA TYR A 49 -10.34 7.90 -11.74
C TYR A 49 -9.45 7.74 -12.99
N LEU A 50 -8.48 6.85 -12.91
CA LEU A 50 -7.60 6.46 -13.99
C LEU A 50 -7.74 4.96 -14.23
N TYR A 51 -8.32 4.60 -15.35
CA TYR A 51 -8.28 3.20 -15.78
C TYR A 51 -6.85 2.82 -16.14
N TYR A 52 -6.33 1.81 -15.48
CA TYR A 52 -5.02 1.23 -15.75
C TYR A 52 -5.06 -0.28 -15.53
N ASN A 53 -4.60 -1.03 -16.51
CA ASN A 53 -4.54 -2.49 -16.43
C ASN A 53 -3.10 -2.94 -16.75
N PRO A 54 -2.22 -3.02 -15.75
CA PRO A 54 -0.83 -3.41 -15.98
C PRO A 54 -0.75 -4.87 -16.41
N VAL A 55 0.05 -5.12 -17.44
CA VAL A 55 0.40 -6.47 -17.92
C VAL A 55 1.78 -6.81 -17.35
N GLY A 56 1.81 -7.49 -16.21
CA GLY A 56 3.08 -7.83 -15.58
C GLY A 56 2.91 -8.65 -14.30
N THR A 57 4.02 -8.88 -13.61
CA THR A 57 4.01 -9.53 -12.31
C THR A 57 3.43 -8.61 -11.24
N LYS A 58 2.97 -9.17 -10.13
CA LYS A 58 2.45 -8.39 -8.98
C LYS A 58 3.41 -7.26 -8.56
N TYR A 59 4.71 -7.49 -8.62
CA TYR A 59 5.74 -6.55 -8.16
C TYR A 59 6.05 -5.46 -9.17
N SER A 60 6.04 -5.78 -10.47
CA SER A 60 6.20 -4.78 -11.53
C SER A 60 4.96 -3.88 -11.65
N ASN A 61 3.77 -4.43 -11.39
CA ASN A 61 2.52 -3.71 -11.57
C ASN A 61 2.39 -2.47 -10.68
N VAL A 62 2.84 -2.53 -9.41
CA VAL A 62 2.80 -1.37 -8.50
C VAL A 62 3.75 -0.28 -9.00
N ARG A 63 4.99 -0.65 -9.38
CA ARG A 63 5.97 0.29 -9.94
C ARG A 63 5.43 0.98 -11.20
N GLU A 64 4.91 0.20 -12.15
CA GLU A 64 4.37 0.73 -13.40
C GLU A 64 3.11 1.58 -13.16
N ALA A 65 2.25 1.22 -12.20
CA ALA A 65 1.09 2.03 -11.85
C ALA A 65 1.49 3.39 -11.25
N ILE A 66 2.54 3.45 -10.43
CA ILE A 66 3.07 4.71 -9.92
C ILE A 66 3.67 5.54 -11.07
N LYS A 67 4.48 4.93 -11.94
CA LYS A 67 5.01 5.60 -13.15
C LYS A 67 3.90 6.17 -14.00
N PHE A 68 2.87 5.38 -14.26
CA PHE A 68 1.70 5.82 -15.02
C PHE A 68 1.05 7.05 -14.37
N LEU A 69 0.77 6.97 -13.07
CA LEU A 69 0.13 8.06 -12.31
C LEU A 69 0.94 9.37 -12.37
N ILE A 70 2.24 9.32 -12.07
CA ILE A 70 3.07 10.53 -11.96
C ILE A 70 3.38 11.18 -13.31
N ASN A 71 3.16 10.46 -14.41
CA ASN A 71 3.31 10.98 -15.76
C ASN A 71 2.01 11.58 -16.33
N GLN A 72 0.89 11.50 -15.57
CA GLN A 72 -0.36 12.15 -15.97
C GLN A 72 -0.34 13.62 -15.54
N ASP A 73 -0.85 14.50 -16.38
CA ASP A 73 -1.13 15.90 -16.03
C ASP A 73 -2.45 15.98 -15.25
N LEU A 74 -2.38 15.68 -13.98
CA LEU A 74 -3.54 15.63 -13.09
C LEU A 74 -3.33 16.51 -11.86
N PRO A 75 -4.38 17.12 -11.33
CA PRO A 75 -4.33 17.99 -10.15
C PRO A 75 -4.16 17.19 -8.86
N ILE A 76 -3.21 16.24 -8.85
CA ILE A 76 -2.83 15.46 -7.66
C ILE A 76 -1.74 16.19 -6.91
N THR A 77 -1.82 16.22 -5.58
CA THR A 77 -0.79 16.85 -4.73
C THR A 77 0.60 16.26 -4.95
N GLU A 78 1.64 17.08 -4.74
CA GLU A 78 3.03 16.62 -4.83
C GLU A 78 3.30 15.47 -3.88
N ASP A 79 2.81 15.55 -2.65
CA ASP A 79 2.75 14.43 -1.71
C ASP A 79 1.40 13.76 -1.77
N PHE A 80 1.36 12.42 -1.76
CA PHE A 80 0.13 11.64 -1.64
C PHE A 80 0.33 10.40 -0.75
N TYR A 81 -0.75 9.90 -0.18
CA TYR A 81 -0.74 8.60 0.51
C TYR A 81 -1.05 7.49 -0.48
N LEU A 82 -0.14 6.51 -0.57
CA LEU A 82 -0.32 5.30 -1.37
C LEU A 82 -0.98 4.21 -0.53
N PHE A 83 -2.12 3.71 -1.02
CA PHE A 83 -2.91 2.65 -0.41
C PHE A 83 -3.05 1.45 -1.34
N ASN A 84 -3.08 0.27 -0.75
CA ASN A 84 -3.69 -0.91 -1.38
C ASN A 84 -5.16 -1.01 -0.93
N ASP A 85 -5.94 -1.78 -1.67
CA ASP A 85 -7.38 -2.00 -1.39
C ASP A 85 -7.65 -2.74 -0.07
N ASP A 86 -6.65 -3.46 0.45
CA ASP A 86 -6.68 -4.22 1.70
C ASP A 86 -6.11 -3.46 2.92
N PHE A 87 -5.89 -2.14 2.84
CA PHE A 87 -5.38 -1.33 3.95
C PHE A 87 -6.50 -0.55 4.65
N PHE A 88 -6.58 -0.64 5.98
CA PHE A 88 -7.64 -0.01 6.77
C PHE A 88 -7.06 0.93 7.83
N VAL A 89 -7.57 2.15 7.90
CA VAL A 89 -7.25 3.12 8.96
C VAL A 89 -8.25 2.96 10.09
N MET A 90 -7.82 2.37 11.21
CA MET A 90 -8.72 1.93 12.28
C MET A 90 -9.01 2.98 13.34
N LYS A 91 -8.21 4.05 13.40
CA LYS A 91 -8.33 5.14 14.39
C LYS A 91 -8.15 6.49 13.71
N PRO A 92 -8.69 7.58 14.29
CA PRO A 92 -8.40 8.93 13.83
C PRO A 92 -6.89 9.14 13.67
N THR A 93 -6.48 9.58 12.50
CA THR A 93 -5.10 9.70 12.07
C THR A 93 -4.90 11.05 11.40
N GLU A 94 -4.05 11.89 11.96
CA GLU A 94 -3.75 13.20 11.39
C GLU A 94 -2.76 13.11 10.25
N GLU A 95 -1.72 12.29 10.44
CA GLU A 95 -0.67 12.03 9.46
C GLU A 95 -0.26 10.54 9.49
N ILE A 96 0.01 10.00 8.31
CA ILE A 96 0.59 8.66 8.16
C ILE A 96 2.10 8.81 8.10
N LEU A 97 2.76 8.42 9.19
CA LEU A 97 4.22 8.37 9.26
C LEU A 97 4.75 7.13 8.56
N PRO A 98 5.96 7.17 8.01
CA PRO A 98 6.60 6.00 7.43
C PRO A 98 6.98 4.97 8.53
N PHE A 99 6.78 3.68 8.20
CA PHE A 99 7.09 2.55 9.07
C PHE A 99 7.86 1.48 8.32
N TYR A 100 8.72 0.76 9.05
CA TYR A 100 9.40 -0.44 8.57
C TYR A 100 9.30 -1.58 9.60
N ASP A 101 9.36 -2.83 9.16
CA ASP A 101 9.34 -4.02 10.04
C ASP A 101 10.66 -4.80 9.96
N GLY A 102 11.60 -4.46 10.82
CA GLY A 102 12.92 -5.07 10.85
C GLY A 102 13.74 -4.77 9.59
N ASN A 103 14.61 -5.68 9.21
CA ASN A 103 15.41 -5.55 8.00
C ASN A 103 14.96 -6.54 6.91
N ILE A 104 15.41 -6.30 5.67
CA ILE A 104 15.01 -7.14 4.53
C ILE A 104 15.57 -8.57 4.65
N PHE A 105 16.70 -8.80 5.32
CA PHE A 105 17.20 -10.16 5.56
C PHE A 105 16.24 -10.97 6.43
N GLU A 106 15.65 -10.36 7.46
CA GLU A 106 14.63 -11.02 8.28
C GLU A 106 13.40 -11.37 7.45
N LEU A 107 12.98 -10.48 6.53
CA LEU A 107 11.89 -10.75 5.62
C LEU A 107 12.22 -11.92 4.67
N VAL A 108 13.44 -11.95 4.09
CA VAL A 108 13.90 -13.07 3.26
C VAL A 108 13.82 -14.39 4.03
N GLY A 109 14.32 -14.42 5.26
CA GLY A 109 14.23 -15.62 6.11
C GLY A 109 12.80 -16.09 6.35
N LYS A 110 11.88 -15.16 6.67
CA LYS A 110 10.44 -15.46 6.85
C LYS A 110 9.80 -15.99 5.57
N VAL A 111 10.12 -15.40 4.40
CA VAL A 111 9.57 -15.83 3.11
C VAL A 111 10.02 -17.25 2.78
N ILE A 112 11.33 -17.53 2.91
CA ILE A 112 11.88 -18.87 2.67
C ILE A 112 11.23 -19.91 3.60
N TYR A 113 11.10 -19.60 4.88
CA TYR A 113 10.49 -20.48 5.87
C TYR A 113 9.02 -20.78 5.54
N ASN A 114 8.23 -19.75 5.23
CA ASN A 114 6.79 -19.89 4.99
C ASN A 114 6.44 -20.58 3.67
N PHE A 115 7.27 -20.44 2.64
CA PHE A 115 7.02 -21.02 1.31
C PHE A 115 7.89 -22.24 1.01
N GLY A 116 8.73 -22.67 1.94
CA GLY A 116 9.55 -23.89 1.81
C GLY A 116 10.69 -23.77 0.78
N GLY A 117 11.09 -22.55 0.41
CA GLY A 117 12.18 -22.35 -0.55
C GLY A 117 12.26 -20.95 -1.15
N PHE A 118 13.12 -20.82 -2.14
CA PHE A 118 13.29 -19.57 -2.90
C PHE A 118 12.13 -19.37 -3.88
N SER A 119 11.61 -18.15 -3.91
CA SER A 119 10.59 -17.67 -4.85
C SER A 119 11.14 -16.48 -5.63
N ASP A 120 10.47 -16.08 -6.70
CA ASP A 120 10.79 -14.85 -7.44
C ASP A 120 10.81 -13.62 -6.52
N TYR A 121 9.97 -13.62 -5.48
CA TYR A 121 9.97 -12.57 -4.49
C TYR A 121 11.24 -12.57 -3.63
N THR A 122 11.70 -13.76 -3.22
CA THR A 122 12.97 -13.89 -2.48
C THR A 122 14.14 -13.36 -3.30
N VAL A 123 14.18 -13.69 -4.59
CA VAL A 123 15.22 -13.19 -5.52
C VAL A 123 15.21 -11.67 -5.58
N LYS A 124 14.01 -11.06 -5.71
CA LYS A 124 13.88 -9.59 -5.73
C LYS A 124 14.33 -8.93 -4.42
N LEU A 125 14.01 -9.53 -3.28
CA LEU A 125 14.48 -9.02 -1.99
C LEU A 125 16.01 -9.09 -1.87
N LEU A 126 16.65 -10.15 -2.37
CA LEU A 126 18.09 -10.26 -2.40
C LEU A 126 18.76 -9.26 -3.34
N GLN A 127 18.16 -9.01 -4.51
CA GLN A 127 18.57 -7.96 -5.43
C GLN A 127 18.45 -6.58 -4.78
N GLU A 128 17.38 -6.33 -4.05
CA GLU A 128 17.16 -5.09 -3.30
C GLU A 128 18.23 -4.89 -2.21
N ILE A 129 18.55 -5.94 -1.43
CA ILE A 129 19.63 -5.89 -0.43
C ILE A 129 20.96 -5.52 -1.07
N ARG A 130 21.28 -6.13 -2.22
CA ARG A 130 22.49 -5.82 -2.97
C ARG A 130 22.51 -4.35 -3.39
N TYR A 131 21.43 -3.89 -4.04
CA TYR A 131 21.27 -2.51 -4.49
C TYR A 131 21.48 -1.50 -3.35
N LEU A 132 20.77 -1.70 -2.21
CA LEU A 132 20.87 -0.80 -1.06
C LEU A 132 22.28 -0.73 -0.50
N LYS A 133 23.00 -1.87 -0.44
CA LYS A 133 24.40 -1.91 0.02
C LYS A 133 25.37 -1.21 -0.93
N GLU A 134 25.20 -1.38 -2.25
CA GLU A 134 26.03 -0.74 -3.27
C GLU A 134 25.86 0.79 -3.27
N HIS A 135 24.75 1.30 -2.69
CA HIS A 135 24.44 2.74 -2.57
C HIS A 135 24.59 3.28 -1.14
N ASP A 136 25.24 2.52 -0.22
CA ASP A 136 25.41 2.89 1.20
C ASP A 136 24.09 3.25 1.91
N LEU A 137 22.99 2.62 1.53
CA LEU A 137 21.66 2.82 2.11
C LEU A 137 21.36 1.76 3.20
N PRO A 138 20.56 2.12 4.21
CA PRO A 138 20.03 1.15 5.15
C PRO A 138 19.25 0.03 4.45
N ILE A 139 19.11 -1.12 5.11
CA ILE A 139 18.38 -2.29 4.59
C ILE A 139 17.07 -2.53 5.35
N ASN A 140 16.40 -1.45 5.76
CA ASN A 140 15.11 -1.52 6.45
C ASN A 140 14.03 -2.07 5.53
N ASN A 141 13.17 -2.94 6.08
CA ASN A 141 12.05 -3.53 5.35
C ASN A 141 10.84 -2.59 5.33
N PHE A 142 10.63 -1.89 4.21
CA PHE A 142 9.43 -1.08 3.96
C PHE A 142 8.34 -1.81 3.16
N GLU A 143 8.54 -3.11 2.83
CA GLU A 143 7.51 -3.96 2.19
C GLU A 143 6.43 -4.38 3.22
N VAL A 144 5.91 -3.41 3.96
CA VAL A 144 4.89 -3.59 5.00
C VAL A 144 3.50 -3.32 4.46
N HIS A 145 2.49 -3.98 5.04
CA HIS A 145 1.09 -3.83 4.62
C HIS A 145 0.43 -2.64 5.33
N MET A 146 1.03 -1.47 5.14
CA MET A 146 0.56 -0.18 5.66
C MET A 146 0.67 0.89 4.59
N PRO A 147 -0.17 1.94 4.63
CA PRO A 147 -0.03 3.07 3.72
C PRO A 147 1.32 3.75 3.87
N ILE A 148 1.81 4.33 2.77
CA ILE A 148 3.05 5.12 2.76
C ILE A 148 2.80 6.47 2.09
N LYS A 149 3.42 7.53 2.61
CA LYS A 149 3.44 8.83 1.95
C LYS A 149 4.48 8.81 0.84
N ILE A 150 4.13 9.28 -0.33
CA ILE A 150 4.98 9.34 -1.52
C ILE A 150 5.02 10.78 -2.02
N ASN A 151 6.21 11.31 -2.27
CA ASN A 151 6.43 12.54 -3.00
C ASN A 151 6.69 12.21 -4.48
N LYS A 152 6.01 12.89 -5.42
CA LYS A 152 6.11 12.60 -6.86
C LYS A 152 7.51 12.79 -7.42
N THR A 153 8.18 13.88 -7.04
CA THR A 153 9.53 14.18 -7.51
C THR A 153 10.52 13.11 -7.03
N LEU A 154 10.51 12.79 -5.74
CA LEU A 154 11.39 11.75 -5.17
C LEU A 154 11.05 10.35 -5.70
N ALA A 155 9.77 10.07 -5.96
CA ALA A 155 9.37 8.81 -6.55
C ALA A 155 9.92 8.63 -7.98
N ARG A 156 10.02 9.71 -8.78
CA ARG A 156 10.63 9.65 -10.12
C ARG A 156 12.06 9.13 -10.08
N GLU A 157 12.87 9.60 -9.14
CA GLU A 157 14.28 9.18 -9.01
C GLU A 157 14.40 7.67 -8.79
N VAL A 158 13.51 7.09 -7.97
CA VAL A 158 13.48 5.64 -7.71
C VAL A 158 12.89 4.84 -8.87
N LEU A 159 11.84 5.36 -9.50
CA LEU A 159 11.09 4.64 -10.54
C LEU A 159 11.86 4.53 -11.86
N PHE A 160 12.70 5.50 -12.19
CA PHE A 160 13.50 5.50 -13.41
C PHE A 160 14.88 4.86 -13.23
N ASP A 161 15.22 4.44 -12.03
CA ASP A 161 16.38 3.63 -11.75
C ASP A 161 16.06 2.14 -12.03
N GLU A 162 16.64 1.58 -13.09
CA GLU A 162 16.33 0.23 -13.56
C GLU A 162 16.86 -0.87 -12.64
N GLU A 163 17.83 -0.57 -11.79
CA GLU A 163 18.42 -1.52 -10.85
C GLU A 163 17.55 -1.74 -9.60
N VAL A 164 16.60 -0.86 -9.34
CA VAL A 164 15.67 -0.96 -8.20
C VAL A 164 14.76 -2.18 -8.34
N ALA A 165 14.88 -3.12 -7.42
CA ALA A 165 14.07 -4.34 -7.43
C ALA A 165 12.70 -4.16 -6.74
N THR A 166 12.65 -3.38 -5.63
CA THR A 166 11.42 -3.10 -4.89
C THR A 166 11.26 -1.60 -4.63
N PHE A 167 10.18 -1.01 -5.12
CA PHE A 167 9.97 0.43 -5.03
C PHE A 167 9.87 0.93 -3.58
N ARG A 168 9.07 0.26 -2.74
CA ARG A 168 8.81 0.75 -1.37
C ARG A 168 10.06 0.72 -0.51
N SER A 169 10.87 -0.35 -0.60
CA SER A 169 12.09 -0.47 0.20
C SER A 169 13.15 0.52 -0.25
N THR A 170 13.39 0.68 -1.54
CA THR A 170 14.33 1.70 -2.03
C THR A 170 13.87 3.11 -1.64
N TYR A 171 12.60 3.45 -1.90
CA TYR A 171 12.04 4.75 -1.56
C TYR A 171 12.15 5.04 -0.05
N GLY A 172 11.75 4.07 0.78
CA GLY A 172 11.79 4.23 2.23
C GLY A 172 13.23 4.38 2.78
N ASN A 173 14.16 3.58 2.29
CA ASN A 173 15.56 3.66 2.73
C ASN A 173 16.27 4.93 2.25
N ARG A 174 15.93 5.46 1.06
CA ARG A 174 16.49 6.74 0.57
C ARG A 174 15.97 7.95 1.34
N TYR A 175 14.67 7.99 1.64
CA TYR A 175 14.03 9.25 2.05
C TYR A 175 13.44 9.25 3.46
N TYR A 176 13.31 8.09 4.09
CA TYR A 176 12.68 7.96 5.40
C TYR A 176 13.55 7.34 6.49
N SER A 177 14.72 6.80 6.16
CA SER A 177 15.55 6.04 7.11
C SER A 177 15.81 6.75 8.43
N GLU A 178 15.99 8.07 8.41
CA GLU A 178 16.28 8.87 9.61
C GLU A 178 15.03 9.24 10.43
N ASN A 179 13.85 9.26 9.80
CA ASN A 179 12.60 9.78 10.38
C ASN A 179 11.48 8.76 10.44
N CYS A 180 11.78 7.47 10.32
CA CYS A 180 10.78 6.41 10.38
C CYS A 180 10.80 5.64 11.71
N LYS A 181 9.71 4.93 11.99
CA LYS A 181 9.57 4.11 13.19
C LYS A 181 9.49 2.63 12.83
N GLN A 182 10.21 1.80 13.59
CA GLN A 182 10.03 0.36 13.47
C GLN A 182 8.68 -0.05 14.07
N ARG A 183 7.88 -0.76 13.29
CA ARG A 183 6.62 -1.37 13.72
C ARG A 183 6.42 -2.72 13.03
N LYS A 184 5.85 -3.67 13.76
CA LYS A 184 5.44 -4.94 13.17
C LYS A 184 4.37 -4.72 12.12
N ASP A 185 4.46 -5.49 11.04
CA ASP A 185 3.46 -5.55 10.00
C ASP A 185 2.06 -5.84 10.56
N CYS A 186 1.03 -5.36 9.88
CA CYS A 186 -0.35 -5.41 10.37
C CYS A 186 -1.27 -6.32 9.56
N LYS A 187 -0.71 -7.18 8.68
CA LYS A 187 -1.50 -8.08 7.86
C LYS A 187 -1.94 -9.31 8.64
N ASP A 188 -3.26 -9.59 8.61
CA ASP A 188 -3.90 -10.77 9.22
C ASP A 188 -3.48 -11.05 10.68
N VAL A 189 -3.23 -9.98 11.45
CA VAL A 189 -2.78 -10.10 12.84
C VAL A 189 -3.89 -10.61 13.76
N ASP A 190 -3.57 -11.50 14.70
CA ASP A 190 -4.54 -12.02 15.67
C ASP A 190 -4.98 -10.96 16.69
N ASN A 191 -4.05 -10.13 17.16
CA ASN A 191 -4.35 -9.02 18.07
C ASN A 191 -4.61 -7.73 17.28
N PHE A 192 -5.79 -7.63 16.63
CA PHE A 192 -6.19 -6.50 15.79
C PHE A 192 -6.94 -5.40 16.55
N ILE A 193 -7.46 -5.68 17.72
CA ILE A 193 -8.18 -4.70 18.55
C ILE A 193 -7.19 -3.59 18.93
N ASN A 194 -7.61 -2.33 18.79
CA ASN A 194 -6.81 -1.14 19.11
C ASN A 194 -5.60 -0.84 18.20
N LYS A 195 -5.36 -1.58 17.13
CA LYS A 195 -4.37 -1.20 16.12
C LYS A 195 -4.79 0.09 15.40
N GLN A 196 -3.81 0.88 14.94
CA GLN A 196 -4.03 2.09 14.13
C GLN A 196 -4.30 1.73 12.67
N PHE A 197 -3.56 0.73 12.16
CA PHE A 197 -3.71 0.20 10.81
C PHE A 197 -3.94 -1.30 10.86
N LEU A 198 -4.70 -1.81 9.91
CA LEU A 198 -4.87 -3.23 9.64
C LEU A 198 -4.78 -3.47 8.15
N SER A 199 -4.37 -4.68 7.79
CA SER A 199 -4.45 -5.21 6.44
C SER A 199 -4.93 -6.66 6.50
N THR A 200 -5.58 -7.12 5.44
CA THR A 200 -6.11 -8.47 5.36
C THR A 200 -5.69 -9.16 4.06
N SER A 201 -5.60 -10.47 4.10
CA SER A 201 -5.74 -11.28 2.89
C SER A 201 -7.23 -11.45 2.56
N ASN A 202 -7.55 -11.88 1.34
CA ASN A 202 -8.94 -12.20 0.96
C ASN A 202 -9.60 -13.22 1.94
N SER A 203 -8.84 -14.21 2.41
CA SER A 203 -9.31 -15.15 3.42
C SER A 203 -9.47 -14.53 4.79
N GLY A 204 -8.55 -13.64 5.19
CA GLY A 204 -8.62 -12.87 6.42
C GLY A 204 -9.85 -11.98 6.46
N PHE A 205 -10.12 -11.25 5.37
CA PHE A 205 -11.27 -10.38 5.26
C PHE A 205 -12.60 -11.13 5.26
N ASN A 206 -12.71 -12.22 4.51
CA ASN A 206 -13.98 -12.92 4.30
C ASN A 206 -14.33 -13.91 5.42
N ARG A 207 -13.34 -14.58 6.03
CA ARG A 207 -13.55 -15.76 6.90
C ARG A 207 -13.07 -15.60 8.33
N LYS A 208 -12.16 -14.63 8.64
CA LYS A 208 -11.61 -14.45 9.99
C LYS A 208 -12.32 -13.34 10.77
N GLU A 209 -12.14 -13.33 12.09
CA GLU A 209 -12.70 -12.34 13.00
C GLU A 209 -12.19 -10.92 12.71
N ILE A 210 -10.96 -10.76 12.21
CA ILE A 210 -10.42 -9.46 11.80
C ILE A 210 -11.28 -8.82 10.71
N GLY A 211 -11.69 -9.58 9.69
CA GLY A 211 -12.56 -9.07 8.63
C GLY A 211 -13.96 -8.72 9.13
N LYS A 212 -14.53 -9.54 10.02
CA LYS A 212 -15.82 -9.27 10.66
C LYS A 212 -15.73 -7.97 11.49
N TYR A 213 -14.64 -7.78 12.24
CA TYR A 213 -14.41 -6.57 13.01
C TYR A 213 -14.34 -5.33 12.12
N ILE A 214 -13.61 -5.38 10.99
CA ILE A 214 -13.51 -4.28 10.03
C ILE A 214 -14.89 -3.96 9.44
N ARG A 215 -15.64 -4.96 8.98
CA ARG A 215 -16.97 -4.77 8.39
C ARG A 215 -17.96 -4.18 9.38
N ASN A 216 -17.96 -4.61 10.62
CA ASN A 216 -18.82 -4.05 11.67
C ASN A 216 -18.46 -2.60 12.01
N LYS A 217 -17.16 -2.29 12.08
CA LYS A 217 -16.67 -0.94 12.44
C LYS A 217 -16.97 0.10 11.35
N PHE A 218 -17.00 -0.32 10.09
CA PHE A 218 -17.22 0.53 8.93
C PHE A 218 -18.46 0.12 8.13
N ASN A 219 -19.54 -0.21 8.83
CA ASN A 219 -20.81 -0.63 8.22
C ASN A 219 -21.55 0.51 7.50
N GLU A 220 -21.30 1.75 7.88
CA GLU A 220 -21.94 2.92 7.27
C GLU A 220 -21.29 3.28 5.93
N ARG A 221 -22.13 3.67 4.97
CA ARG A 221 -21.66 4.16 3.66
C ARG A 221 -20.92 5.49 3.80
N CYS A 222 -19.99 5.73 2.89
CA CYS A 222 -19.30 7.00 2.77
C CYS A 222 -19.74 7.77 1.51
N LYS A 223 -19.31 9.01 1.39
CA LYS A 223 -19.65 9.91 0.26
C LYS A 223 -19.23 9.39 -1.13
N TYR A 224 -18.32 8.43 -1.18
CA TYR A 224 -17.80 7.85 -2.43
C TYR A 224 -18.60 6.63 -2.91
N GLU A 225 -19.66 6.26 -2.21
CA GLU A 225 -20.53 5.13 -2.60
C GLU A 225 -21.87 5.64 -3.15
N THR A 226 -22.21 5.17 -4.36
CA THR A 226 -23.55 5.41 -4.90
C THR A 226 -24.58 4.46 -4.31
N THR A 227 -25.83 4.89 -4.20
CA THR A 227 -26.99 3.99 -4.05
C THR A 227 -27.04 3.08 -5.27
N GLN A 228 -27.01 1.79 -5.05
CA GLN A 228 -27.42 0.82 -6.08
C GLN A 228 -28.92 0.92 -6.30
#